data_435cff21140d13347bcbaf58b2d64a87
#
_entry.id   435cff21140d13347bcbaf58b2d64a87
#
_cell.length_a   1.000
_cell.length_b   1.000
_cell.length_c   1.000
_cell.angle_alpha   90.00
_cell.angle_beta   90.00
_cell.angle_gamma   90.00
#
_symmetry.space_group_name_H-M   'P 1'
#
loop_
_entity.id
_entity.type
_entity.pdbx_description
1 polymer ?
#
loop_
_entity_poly.entity_id
_entity_poly.type
_entity_poly.pdbx_seq_one_letter_code
_entity_poly.pdbx_strand_id
1 'polypeptide(L)'
;MASQNDREMKIVILLLAAALLILGAVAVAAASDRTDRMPVAVFDLRRYMGTWYEIARYDHSFERRLAGVQAHYELLSDGRVTVENSGVDYRSDRRKRARGKARACACLAAKQDT
;
A
#
# COMPACT_ATOMS: atom_id res chain seq x y z
N MET A 1 7.55 52.58 -23.93
CA MET A 1 7.64 52.53 -22.46
C MET A 1 6.65 51.56 -21.83
N ALA A 2 5.42 51.41 -22.36
CA ALA A 2 4.45 50.41 -21.83
C ALA A 2 4.89 48.93 -21.96
N SER A 3 5.74 48.59 -22.93
CA SER A 3 6.15 47.20 -23.21
C SER A 3 7.18 46.62 -22.22
N GLN A 4 7.99 47.43 -21.57
CA GLN A 4 9.00 46.95 -20.62
C GLN A 4 8.37 46.64 -19.25
N ASN A 5 7.50 47.51 -18.78
CA ASN A 5 6.77 47.30 -17.53
C ASN A 5 5.81 46.08 -17.58
N ASP A 6 5.28 45.84 -18.77
CA ASP A 6 4.38 44.70 -19.02
C ASP A 6 5.14 43.33 -19.03
N ARG A 7 6.38 43.35 -19.50
CA ARG A 7 7.28 42.18 -19.44
C ARG A 7 7.69 41.84 -18.00
N GLU A 8 8.10 42.87 -17.24
CA GLU A 8 8.49 42.70 -15.82
C GLU A 8 7.34 42.17 -15.01
N MET A 9 6.15 42.71 -15.20
CA MET A 9 4.96 42.27 -14.51
C MET A 9 4.58 40.80 -14.83
N LYS A 10 4.70 40.38 -16.11
CA LYS A 10 4.47 38.99 -16.52
C LYS A 10 5.51 38.05 -15.93
N ILE A 11 6.78 38.43 -15.85
CA ILE A 11 7.83 37.62 -15.22
C ILE A 11 7.55 37.45 -13.73
N VAL A 12 7.19 38.51 -13.04
CA VAL A 12 6.86 38.44 -11.59
C VAL A 12 5.64 37.51 -11.35
N ILE A 13 4.59 37.61 -12.17
CA ILE A 13 3.43 36.73 -12.07
C ILE A 13 3.80 35.26 -12.31
N LEU A 14 4.65 34.97 -13.30
CA LEU A 14 5.11 33.62 -13.60
C LEU A 14 5.98 33.05 -12.46
N LEU A 15 6.84 33.86 -11.86
CA LEU A 15 7.66 33.43 -10.72
C LEU A 15 6.82 33.15 -9.49
N LEU A 16 5.80 33.98 -9.21
CA LEU A 16 4.88 33.73 -8.11
C LEU A 16 4.05 32.47 -8.31
N ALA A 17 3.55 32.24 -9.54
CA ALA A 17 2.82 31.03 -9.88
C ALA A 17 3.68 29.77 -9.73
N ALA A 18 4.95 29.84 -10.19
CA ALA A 18 5.90 28.73 -10.01
C ALA A 18 6.20 28.46 -8.53
N ALA A 19 6.38 29.49 -7.73
CA ALA A 19 6.60 29.35 -6.28
C ALA A 19 5.41 28.71 -5.58
N LEU A 20 4.18 29.07 -5.92
CA LEU A 20 2.96 28.48 -5.38
C LEU A 20 2.81 27.00 -5.76
N LEU A 21 3.17 26.62 -7.00
CA LEU A 21 3.16 25.23 -7.44
C LEU A 21 4.17 24.38 -6.68
N ILE A 22 5.38 24.91 -6.44
CA ILE A 22 6.43 24.22 -5.68
C ILE A 22 5.99 24.03 -4.21
N LEU A 23 5.45 25.08 -3.59
CA LEU A 23 4.93 25.01 -2.22
C LEU A 23 3.79 23.99 -2.10
N GLY A 24 2.89 23.96 -3.06
CA GLY A 24 1.80 22.98 -3.12
C GLY A 24 2.33 21.55 -3.25
N ALA A 25 3.30 21.30 -4.11
CA ALA A 25 3.92 19.99 -4.29
C ALA A 25 4.65 19.50 -3.03
N VAL A 26 5.37 20.38 -2.34
CA VAL A 26 6.06 20.06 -1.07
C VAL A 26 5.05 19.73 0.04
N ALA A 27 3.93 20.47 0.12
CA ALA A 27 2.88 20.20 1.11
C ALA A 27 2.21 18.84 0.89
N VAL A 28 1.94 18.46 -0.36
CA VAL A 28 1.36 17.14 -0.71
C VAL A 28 2.35 16.02 -0.39
N ALA A 29 3.63 16.18 -0.71
CA ALA A 29 4.66 15.19 -0.38
C ALA A 29 4.81 14.98 1.14
N ALA A 30 4.75 16.05 1.93
CA ALA A 30 4.82 15.99 3.39
C ALA A 30 3.56 15.35 4.03
N ALA A 31 2.40 15.46 3.39
CA ALA A 31 1.15 14.87 3.88
C ALA A 31 1.08 13.35 3.62
N SER A 32 1.79 12.83 2.62
CA SER A 32 1.74 11.41 2.24
C SER A 32 2.56 10.48 3.15
N ASP A 33 3.40 11.01 4.02
CA ASP A 33 4.32 10.19 4.87
C ASP A 33 3.84 10.01 6.32
N ARG A 34 2.56 10.22 6.60
CA ARG A 34 2.00 10.05 7.96
C ARG A 34 1.49 8.65 8.27
N THR A 35 1.73 7.68 7.40
CA THR A 35 1.35 6.31 7.69
C THR A 35 2.32 5.70 8.70
N ASP A 36 1.82 5.29 9.85
CA ASP A 36 2.60 4.52 10.82
C ASP A 36 2.96 3.17 10.21
N ARG A 37 4.24 2.98 9.93
CA ARG A 37 4.80 1.75 9.35
C ARG A 37 5.52 0.89 10.39
N MET A 38 5.37 1.23 11.66
CA MET A 38 5.98 0.44 12.73
C MET A 38 5.30 -0.92 12.83
N PRO A 39 6.05 -2.01 12.82
CA PRO A 39 5.48 -3.33 13.04
C PRO A 39 4.83 -3.43 14.42
N VAL A 40 3.78 -4.24 14.53
CA VAL A 40 3.16 -4.52 15.83
C VAL A 40 4.19 -5.11 16.80
N ALA A 41 4.17 -4.66 18.05
CA ALA A 41 5.15 -5.07 19.05
C ALA A 41 5.00 -6.55 19.45
N VAL A 42 3.80 -7.11 19.34
CA VAL A 42 3.49 -8.52 19.63
C VAL A 42 2.63 -9.06 18.50
N PHE A 43 3.07 -10.13 17.86
CA PHE A 43 2.37 -10.79 16.79
C PHE A 43 2.33 -12.29 17.02
N ASP A 44 1.14 -12.85 17.20
CA ASP A 44 0.93 -14.29 17.32
C ASP A 44 0.72 -14.91 15.94
N LEU A 45 1.78 -15.49 15.40
CA LEU A 45 1.76 -16.09 14.06
C LEU A 45 0.74 -17.25 13.98
N ARG A 46 0.62 -18.07 15.02
CA ARG A 46 -0.30 -19.23 15.01
C ARG A 46 -1.75 -18.79 14.96
N ARG A 47 -2.11 -17.76 15.71
CA ARG A 47 -3.45 -17.18 15.70
C ARG A 47 -3.80 -16.48 14.39
N TYR A 48 -2.79 -16.06 13.63
CA TYR A 48 -2.98 -15.43 12.33
C TYR A 48 -3.27 -16.43 11.21
N MET A 49 -2.97 -17.72 11.41
CA MET A 49 -3.22 -18.76 10.40
C MET A 49 -4.72 -18.92 10.13
N GLY A 50 -5.04 -19.52 8.99
CA GLY A 50 -6.41 -19.76 8.55
C GLY A 50 -6.85 -18.82 7.42
N THR A 51 -8.14 -18.62 7.30
CA THR A 51 -8.73 -17.87 6.18
C THR A 51 -9.19 -16.49 6.63
N TRP A 52 -8.72 -15.49 5.90
CA TRP A 52 -9.11 -14.10 6.07
C TRP A 52 -9.91 -13.63 4.87
N TYR A 53 -11.01 -12.94 5.12
CA TYR A 53 -11.88 -12.39 4.09
C TYR A 53 -11.66 -10.90 3.98
N GLU A 54 -11.49 -10.40 2.76
CA GLU A 54 -11.38 -8.98 2.50
C GLU A 54 -12.73 -8.30 2.69
N ILE A 55 -12.76 -7.29 3.55
CA ILE A 55 -13.95 -6.46 3.78
C ILE A 55 -13.88 -5.19 2.92
N ALA A 56 -12.69 -4.62 2.77
CA ALA A 56 -12.45 -3.41 1.98
C ALA A 56 -10.99 -3.36 1.53
N ARG A 57 -10.72 -2.71 0.41
CA ARG A 57 -9.39 -2.43 -0.10
C ARG A 57 -9.33 -1.11 -0.84
N TYR A 58 -8.12 -0.56 -0.98
CA TYR A 58 -7.84 0.41 -2.03
C TYR A 58 -7.66 -0.33 -3.36
N ASP A 59 -8.28 0.18 -4.43
CA ASP A 59 -8.27 -0.49 -5.73
C ASP A 59 -6.87 -0.46 -6.36
N HIS A 60 -6.27 -1.63 -6.50
CA HIS A 60 -4.99 -1.83 -7.17
C HIS A 60 -5.18 -2.48 -8.54
N SER A 61 -4.31 -2.14 -9.49
CA SER A 61 -4.44 -2.60 -10.88
C SER A 61 -4.46 -4.12 -11.02
N PHE A 62 -3.71 -4.85 -10.20
CA PHE A 62 -3.61 -6.31 -10.24
C PHE A 62 -4.78 -7.04 -9.57
N GLU A 63 -5.51 -6.37 -8.66
CA GLU A 63 -6.70 -6.90 -7.97
C GLU A 63 -8.00 -6.32 -8.52
N ARG A 64 -7.90 -5.40 -9.47
CA ARG A 64 -9.05 -4.81 -10.12
C ARG A 64 -9.95 -5.88 -10.71
N ARG A 65 -11.23 -5.80 -10.46
CA ARG A 65 -12.26 -6.74 -10.90
C ARG A 65 -12.33 -8.05 -10.11
N LEU A 66 -11.65 -8.17 -8.97
CA LEU A 66 -11.84 -9.30 -8.07
C LEU A 66 -12.90 -9.00 -7.01
N ALA A 67 -13.79 -9.94 -6.79
CA ALA A 67 -14.79 -9.95 -5.73
C ALA A 67 -14.59 -11.17 -4.83
N GLY A 68 -15.06 -11.08 -3.59
CA GLY A 68 -14.95 -12.16 -2.63
C GLY A 68 -13.50 -12.60 -2.39
N VAL A 69 -12.60 -11.63 -2.30
CA VAL A 69 -11.17 -11.89 -2.11
C VAL A 69 -10.94 -12.47 -0.72
N GLN A 70 -10.15 -13.52 -0.67
CA GLN A 70 -9.73 -14.17 0.57
C GLN A 70 -8.26 -14.58 0.50
N ALA A 71 -7.63 -14.61 1.67
CA ALA A 71 -6.27 -15.10 1.84
C ALA A 71 -6.27 -16.26 2.83
N HIS A 72 -5.69 -17.38 2.46
CA HIS A 72 -5.50 -18.52 3.33
C HIS A 72 -4.03 -18.68 3.69
N TYR A 73 -3.75 -18.73 4.99
CA TYR A 73 -2.42 -18.86 5.55
C TYR A 73 -2.25 -20.19 6.25
N GLU A 74 -1.17 -20.90 5.95
CA GLU A 74 -0.83 -22.18 6.57
C GLU A 74 0.62 -22.19 7.02
N LEU A 75 0.86 -22.53 8.28
CA LEU A 75 2.19 -22.65 8.85
C LEU A 75 2.76 -24.04 8.53
N LEU A 76 3.90 -24.06 7.85
CA LEU A 76 4.63 -25.28 7.53
C LEU A 76 5.52 -25.73 8.71
N SER A 77 5.91 -27.00 8.71
CA SER A 77 6.79 -27.59 9.73
C SER A 77 8.18 -26.95 9.80
N ASP A 78 8.62 -26.29 8.72
CA ASP A 78 9.90 -25.59 8.64
C ASP A 78 9.80 -24.10 9.07
N GLY A 79 8.66 -23.68 9.64
CA GLY A 79 8.42 -22.32 10.09
C GLY A 79 8.09 -21.32 8.99
N ARG A 80 8.00 -21.74 7.73
CA ARG A 80 7.49 -20.91 6.65
C ARG A 80 5.97 -20.90 6.65
N VAL A 81 5.39 -19.88 6.04
CA VAL A 81 3.95 -19.74 5.88
C VAL A 81 3.63 -19.78 4.38
N THR A 82 2.75 -20.66 3.99
CA THR A 82 2.13 -20.58 2.65
C THR A 82 0.96 -19.62 2.68
N VAL A 83 0.81 -18.87 1.60
CA VAL A 83 -0.27 -17.91 1.41
C VAL A 83 -0.96 -18.23 0.09
N GLU A 84 -2.24 -18.51 0.13
CA GLU A 84 -3.06 -18.63 -1.07
C GLU A 84 -4.08 -17.48 -1.09
N ASN A 85 -3.90 -16.56 -2.02
CA ASN A 85 -4.88 -15.53 -2.31
C ASN A 85 -5.84 -16.02 -3.39
N SER A 86 -7.12 -15.80 -3.23
CA SER A 86 -8.13 -16.14 -4.23
C SER A 86 -9.24 -15.10 -4.29
N GLY A 87 -9.87 -14.99 -5.44
CA GLY A 87 -11.01 -14.12 -5.68
C GLY A 87 -11.68 -14.49 -7.00
N VAL A 88 -12.87 -13.96 -7.22
CA VAL A 88 -13.64 -14.20 -8.44
C VAL A 88 -13.58 -12.94 -9.31
N ASP A 89 -13.14 -13.08 -10.55
CA ASP A 89 -13.21 -12.01 -11.53
C ASP A 89 -14.67 -11.85 -11.97
N TYR A 90 -15.32 -10.76 -11.56
CA TYR A 90 -16.75 -10.54 -11.77
C TYR A 90 -17.15 -10.31 -13.23
N ARG A 91 -16.19 -10.15 -14.16
CA ARG A 91 -16.49 -10.07 -15.61
C ARG A 91 -16.52 -11.43 -16.28
N SER A 92 -15.65 -12.33 -15.84
CA SER A 92 -15.52 -13.66 -16.45
C SER A 92 -16.09 -14.78 -15.60
N ASP A 93 -16.54 -14.45 -14.37
CA ASP A 93 -16.99 -15.40 -13.34
C ASP A 93 -15.97 -16.51 -13.03
N ARG A 94 -14.70 -16.21 -13.27
CA ARG A 94 -13.60 -17.16 -13.08
C ARG A 94 -12.90 -16.89 -11.75
N ARG A 95 -12.71 -17.96 -10.99
CA ARG A 95 -11.88 -17.90 -9.76
C ARG A 95 -10.41 -17.80 -10.15
N LYS A 96 -9.74 -16.78 -9.62
CA LYS A 96 -8.28 -16.60 -9.72
C LYS A 96 -7.65 -16.98 -8.40
N ARG A 97 -6.47 -17.59 -8.47
CA ARG A 97 -5.67 -17.97 -7.31
C ARG A 97 -4.20 -17.58 -7.54
N ALA A 98 -3.56 -17.12 -6.49
CA ALA A 98 -2.12 -16.86 -6.46
C ALA A 98 -1.55 -17.44 -5.17
N ARG A 99 -0.44 -18.16 -5.27
CA ARG A 99 0.24 -18.76 -4.13
C ARG A 99 1.59 -18.12 -3.92
N GLY A 100 1.94 -17.90 -2.66
CA GLY A 100 3.21 -17.38 -2.23
C GLY A 100 3.71 -18.08 -0.98
N LYS A 101 4.94 -17.78 -0.60
CA LYS A 101 5.55 -18.21 0.66
C LYS A 101 6.08 -16.99 1.39
N ALA A 102 5.82 -16.93 2.69
CA ALA A 102 6.32 -15.89 3.57
C ALA A 102 7.16 -16.53 4.68
N ARG A 103 8.02 -15.73 5.28
CA ARG A 103 8.79 -16.09 6.46
C ARG A 103 8.67 -14.98 7.48
N ALA A 104 8.46 -15.32 8.74
CA ALA A 104 8.51 -14.34 9.81
C ALA A 104 9.91 -13.71 9.87
N CYS A 105 10.00 -12.40 10.09
CA CYS A 105 11.29 -11.74 10.31
C CYS A 105 11.87 -12.18 11.66
N ALA A 106 13.21 -12.19 11.76
CA ALA A 106 13.90 -12.62 12.96
C ALA A 106 13.50 -11.84 14.23
N CYS A 107 13.05 -10.58 14.07
CA CYS A 107 12.54 -9.76 15.17
C CYS A 107 11.24 -10.31 15.80
N LEU A 108 10.45 -11.07 15.03
CA LEU A 108 9.22 -11.72 15.53
C LEU A 108 9.49 -13.13 16.04
N ALA A 109 10.47 -13.84 15.49
CA ALA A 109 10.83 -15.20 15.90
C ALA A 109 11.40 -15.25 17.33
N ALA A 110 12.19 -14.25 17.73
CA ALA A 110 12.82 -14.19 19.04
C ALA A 110 11.84 -14.02 20.23
N LYS A 111 10.55 -13.73 19.96
CA LYS A 111 9.53 -13.48 20.99
C LYS A 111 8.55 -14.64 21.20
N GLN A 112 8.70 -15.73 20.44
CA GLN A 112 7.81 -16.89 20.51
C GLN A 112 8.30 -18.01 21.43
N ASP A 113 9.54 -17.90 21.94
CA ASP A 113 10.19 -18.93 22.79
C ASP A 113 10.21 -18.57 24.29
N THR A 114 9.35 -17.66 24.74
CA THR A 114 9.22 -17.32 26.18
C THR A 114 7.83 -17.60 26.70
#